data_04672533f392579a857b87f33c7fddc0
#
_entry.id   04672533f392579a857b87f33c7fddc0
#
_cell.length_a   1.000
_cell.length_b   1.000
_cell.length_c   1.000
_cell.angle_alpha   90.00
_cell.angle_beta   90.00
_cell.angle_gamma   90.00
#
_symmetry.space_group_name_H-M   'P 1'
#
loop_
_entity.id
_entity.type
_entity.pdbx_description
1 polymer ?
#
loop_
_entity_poly.entity_id
_entity_poly.type
_entity_poly.pdbx_seq_one_letter_code
_entity_poly.pdbx_strand_id
1 'polypeptide(L)'
;MLTNADIAELLARAAEEAKQPLQRAMRRASRRAFLWPVEVEDMFRGGEDLTELSGIGPYLSKLIDQWLRNPPEPVEPPEIRRGFLTLATAQATRKRNKGLFQAIRGDLQMHTVWSDGSASIQEMAEAAANRGYS
;
A
#
# COMPACT_ATOMS: atom_id res chain seq x y z
N MET A 1 -16.36 5.83 -5.50
CA MET A 1 -15.65 4.86 -4.63
C MET A 1 -14.20 5.31 -4.54
N LEU A 2 -13.69 5.54 -3.34
CA LEU A 2 -12.29 5.95 -3.12
C LEU A 2 -11.42 4.72 -2.87
N THR A 3 -10.35 4.60 -3.63
CA THR A 3 -9.33 3.56 -3.45
C THR A 3 -8.27 3.99 -2.43
N ASN A 4 -7.42 3.06 -1.99
CA ASN A 4 -6.26 3.40 -1.16
C ASN A 4 -5.32 4.42 -1.85
N ALA A 5 -5.23 4.39 -3.18
CA ALA A 5 -4.46 5.37 -3.94
C ALA A 5 -5.10 6.77 -3.86
N ASP A 6 -6.44 6.86 -4.01
CA ASP A 6 -7.15 8.14 -3.87
C ASP A 6 -6.97 8.74 -2.46
N ILE A 7 -7.10 7.90 -1.43
CA ILE A 7 -6.85 8.34 -0.04
C ILE A 7 -5.41 8.81 0.15
N ALA A 8 -4.43 8.14 -0.48
CA ALA A 8 -3.03 8.56 -0.42
C ALA A 8 -2.84 9.97 -1.00
N GLU A 9 -3.43 10.26 -2.16
CA GLU A 9 -3.32 11.57 -2.80
C GLU A 9 -4.10 12.66 -2.04
N LEU A 10 -5.29 12.33 -1.52
CA LEU A 10 -6.06 13.24 -0.67
C LEU A 10 -5.29 13.63 0.60
N LEU A 11 -4.65 12.65 1.26
CA LEU A 11 -3.79 12.90 2.43
C LEU A 11 -2.55 13.73 2.07
N ALA A 12 -1.94 13.49 0.90
CA ALA A 12 -0.81 14.29 0.43
C ALA A 12 -1.21 15.75 0.23
N ARG A 13 -2.32 16.01 -0.45
CA ARG A 13 -2.89 17.36 -0.66
C ARG A 13 -3.25 18.03 0.67
N ALA A 14 -3.97 17.36 1.54
CA ALA A 14 -4.33 17.90 2.85
C ALA A 14 -3.10 18.24 3.72
N ALA A 15 -2.00 17.52 3.54
CA ALA A 15 -0.74 17.79 4.24
C ALA A 15 -0.09 19.11 3.79
N GLU A 16 -0.38 19.64 2.60
CA GLU A 16 0.17 20.92 2.12
C GLU A 16 -0.38 22.10 2.92
N GLU A 17 -1.65 22.01 3.31
CA GLU A 17 -2.35 23.06 4.09
C GLU A 17 -2.18 22.86 5.61
N ALA A 18 -1.77 21.68 6.05
CA ALA A 18 -1.66 21.36 7.46
C ALA A 18 -0.38 21.88 8.11
N LYS A 19 -0.47 22.28 9.38
CA LYS A 19 0.69 22.67 10.20
C LYS A 19 1.25 21.44 10.92
N GLN A 20 2.53 21.55 11.37
CA GLN A 20 3.14 20.55 12.23
C GLN A 20 2.39 20.44 13.59
N PRO A 21 2.25 19.24 14.18
CA PRO A 21 2.79 17.94 13.71
C PRO A 21 1.88 17.19 12.71
N LEU A 22 0.67 17.69 12.45
CA LEU A 22 -0.34 17.04 11.62
C LEU A 22 0.15 16.81 10.17
N GLN A 23 0.86 17.77 9.62
CA GLN A 23 1.46 17.66 8.29
C GLN A 23 2.32 16.39 8.16
N ARG A 24 3.18 16.11 9.14
CA ARG A 24 4.03 14.90 9.13
C ARG A 24 3.20 13.62 9.24
N ALA A 25 2.16 13.64 10.06
CA ALA A 25 1.26 12.50 10.21
C ALA A 25 0.54 12.19 8.89
N MET A 26 -0.01 13.20 8.22
CA MET A 26 -0.68 13.05 6.92
C MET A 26 0.26 12.54 5.83
N ARG A 27 1.48 13.11 5.72
CA ARG A 27 2.49 12.64 4.75
C ARG A 27 2.92 11.20 4.99
N ARG A 28 2.99 10.76 6.25
CA ARG A 28 3.29 9.37 6.61
C ARG A 28 2.13 8.46 6.24
N ALA A 29 0.92 8.85 6.59
CA ALA A 29 -0.29 8.10 6.28
C ALA A 29 -0.49 7.96 4.76
N SER A 30 -0.29 9.03 3.98
CA SER A 30 -0.32 9.01 2.52
C SER A 30 0.60 7.92 1.94
N ARG A 31 1.86 7.86 2.39
CA ARG A 31 2.79 6.81 1.93
C ARG A 31 2.37 5.42 2.37
N ARG A 32 1.80 5.27 3.56
CA ARG A 32 1.35 3.97 4.08
C ARG A 32 0.08 3.47 3.42
N ALA A 33 -0.76 4.35 2.91
CA ALA A 33 -1.98 3.98 2.20
C ALA A 33 -1.70 3.08 0.98
N PHE A 34 -0.58 3.27 0.29
CA PHE A 34 -0.16 2.36 -0.77
C PHE A 34 0.16 0.94 -0.28
N LEU A 35 0.47 0.78 0.99
CA LEU A 35 0.90 -0.48 1.61
C LEU A 35 -0.19 -1.15 2.46
N TRP A 36 -1.40 -0.59 2.53
CA TRP A 36 -2.49 -1.23 3.25
C TRP A 36 -2.91 -2.53 2.53
N PRO A 37 -3.05 -3.62 3.29
CA PRO A 37 -3.33 -4.94 2.70
C PRO A 37 -4.77 -5.10 2.20
N VAL A 38 -5.67 -4.21 2.64
CA VAL A 38 -7.08 -4.18 2.29
C VAL A 38 -7.47 -2.80 1.76
N GLU A 39 -8.49 -2.72 0.93
CA GLU A 39 -9.03 -1.43 0.51
C GLU A 39 -9.78 -0.78 1.68
N VAL A 40 -9.50 0.49 1.94
CA VAL A 40 -10.13 1.26 3.01
C VAL A 40 -11.66 1.34 2.85
N GLU A 41 -12.13 1.36 1.62
CA GLU A 41 -13.56 1.34 1.29
C GLU A 41 -14.24 0.04 1.78
N ASP A 42 -13.55 -1.10 1.68
CA ASP A 42 -14.08 -2.39 2.13
C ASP A 42 -14.18 -2.42 3.66
N MET A 43 -13.17 -1.93 4.38
CA MET A 43 -13.21 -1.77 5.83
C MET A 43 -14.34 -0.86 6.27
N PHE A 44 -14.49 0.29 5.61
CA PHE A 44 -15.57 1.25 5.92
C PHE A 44 -16.95 0.62 5.76
N ARG A 45 -17.20 -0.11 4.67
CA ARG A 45 -18.46 -0.82 4.42
C ARG A 45 -18.70 -1.95 5.41
N GLY A 46 -17.63 -2.60 5.85
CA GLY A 46 -17.66 -3.64 6.90
C GLY A 46 -17.90 -3.08 8.29
N GLY A 47 -17.84 -1.76 8.48
CA GLY A 47 -17.95 -1.12 9.80
C GLY A 47 -16.72 -1.36 10.69
N GLU A 48 -15.57 -1.66 10.07
CA GLU A 48 -14.32 -1.92 10.75
C GLU A 48 -13.65 -0.61 11.20
N ASP A 49 -12.83 -0.69 12.25
CA ASP A 49 -12.11 0.48 12.77
C ASP A 49 -10.93 0.83 11.86
N LEU A 50 -11.00 1.99 11.20
CA LEU A 50 -9.94 2.46 10.33
C LEU A 50 -8.63 2.79 11.08
N THR A 51 -8.64 2.85 12.40
CA THR A 51 -7.40 3.04 13.18
C THR A 51 -6.50 1.80 13.18
N GLU A 52 -7.00 0.65 12.74
CA GLU A 52 -6.20 -0.55 12.52
C GLU A 52 -5.25 -0.43 11.32
N LEU A 53 -5.55 0.50 10.40
CA LEU A 53 -4.69 0.78 9.27
C LEU A 53 -3.38 1.45 9.72
N SER A 54 -2.27 0.93 9.22
CA SER A 54 -0.96 1.44 9.59
C SER A 54 -0.82 2.94 9.31
N GLY A 55 -0.53 3.70 10.35
CA GLY A 55 -0.32 5.15 10.28
C GLY A 55 -1.57 5.99 10.45
N ILE A 56 -2.71 5.38 10.75
CA ILE A 56 -3.98 6.06 10.99
C ILE A 56 -4.25 6.14 12.48
N GLY A 57 -4.30 7.35 12.99
CA GLY A 57 -4.78 7.64 14.35
C GLY A 57 -6.23 8.16 14.32
N PRO A 58 -6.83 8.40 15.50
CA PRO A 58 -8.24 8.78 15.63
C PRO A 58 -8.66 9.99 14.77
N TYR A 59 -7.79 10.99 14.62
CA TYR A 59 -8.07 12.16 13.80
C TYR A 59 -8.13 11.79 12.32
N LEU A 60 -7.14 11.06 11.80
CA LEU A 60 -7.10 10.67 10.39
C LEU A 60 -8.18 9.65 10.04
N SER A 61 -8.54 8.77 10.97
CA SER A 61 -9.68 7.86 10.82
C SER A 61 -10.98 8.63 10.58
N LYS A 62 -11.28 9.63 11.40
CA LYS A 62 -12.46 10.49 11.23
C LYS A 62 -12.43 11.26 9.91
N LEU A 63 -11.28 11.78 9.52
CA LEU A 63 -11.12 12.51 8.27
C LEU A 63 -11.37 11.61 7.05
N ILE A 64 -10.81 10.40 7.06
CA ILE A 64 -11.02 9.41 6.00
C ILE A 64 -12.47 8.95 5.97
N ASP A 65 -13.09 8.68 7.12
CA ASP A 65 -14.53 8.36 7.21
C ASP A 65 -15.40 9.45 6.57
N GLN A 66 -15.10 10.74 6.83
CA GLN A 66 -15.79 11.85 6.17
C GLN A 66 -15.63 11.83 4.65
N TRP A 67 -14.42 11.56 4.15
CA TRP A 67 -14.17 11.46 2.71
C TRP A 67 -14.88 10.26 2.07
N LEU A 68 -14.96 9.14 2.77
CA LEU A 68 -15.68 7.96 2.28
C LEU A 68 -17.21 8.19 2.20
N ARG A 69 -17.75 8.98 3.14
CA ARG A 69 -19.19 9.38 3.11
C ARG A 69 -19.49 10.45 2.07
N ASN A 70 -18.60 11.42 1.93
CA ASN A 70 -18.73 12.56 1.02
C ASN A 70 -17.41 12.73 0.25
N PRO A 71 -17.23 11.97 -0.83
CA PRO A 71 -15.99 11.99 -1.58
C PRO A 71 -15.66 13.39 -2.10
N PRO A 72 -14.48 13.95 -1.78
CA PRO A 72 -14.00 15.18 -2.36
C PRO A 72 -13.64 14.98 -3.84
N GLU A 73 -13.35 16.08 -4.53
CA GLU A 73 -12.85 15.99 -5.89
C GLU A 73 -11.58 15.15 -5.95
N PRO A 74 -11.47 14.24 -6.95
CA PRO A 74 -10.30 13.42 -7.15
C PRO A 74 -9.03 14.28 -7.26
N VAL A 75 -7.95 13.77 -6.68
CA VAL A 75 -6.61 14.38 -6.81
C VAL A 75 -5.85 13.58 -7.84
N GLU A 76 -5.47 14.22 -8.94
CA GLU A 76 -4.60 13.56 -9.90
C GLU A 76 -3.23 13.27 -9.25
N PRO A 77 -2.74 12.01 -9.34
CA PRO A 77 -1.41 11.70 -8.85
C PRO A 77 -0.35 12.41 -9.70
N PRO A 78 0.77 12.84 -9.09
CA PRO A 78 1.89 13.35 -9.86
C PRO A 78 2.39 12.30 -10.86
N GLU A 79 3.02 12.75 -11.94
CA GLU A 79 3.42 11.91 -13.06
C GLU A 79 4.23 10.67 -12.63
N ILE A 80 5.13 10.83 -11.67
CA ILE A 80 5.95 9.73 -11.13
C ILE A 80 5.12 8.62 -10.44
N ARG A 81 3.91 8.93 -9.99
CA ARG A 81 3.01 7.95 -9.35
C ARG A 81 1.88 7.47 -10.26
N ARG A 82 1.79 7.97 -11.47
CA ARG A 82 0.81 7.46 -12.44
C ARG A 82 1.06 5.98 -12.70
N GLY A 83 0.05 5.17 -12.46
CA GLY A 83 0.16 3.71 -12.63
C GLY A 83 0.75 2.95 -11.42
N PHE A 84 1.02 3.61 -10.30
CA PHE A 84 1.36 2.88 -9.06
C PHE A 84 0.16 2.05 -8.61
N LEU A 85 0.43 0.79 -8.27
CA LEU A 85 -0.56 -0.10 -7.67
C LEU A 85 -0.43 -0.07 -6.15
N THR A 86 -1.57 -0.07 -5.46
CA THR A 86 -1.58 -0.33 -4.01
C THR A 86 -1.33 -1.81 -3.74
N LEU A 87 -0.90 -2.14 -2.54
CA LEU A 87 -0.72 -3.54 -2.12
C LEU A 87 -2.04 -4.32 -2.24
N ALA A 88 -3.16 -3.73 -1.84
CA ALA A 88 -4.48 -4.35 -1.95
C ALA A 88 -4.82 -4.68 -3.42
N THR A 89 -4.63 -3.73 -4.33
CA THR A 89 -4.84 -3.93 -5.77
C THR A 89 -3.91 -5.00 -6.34
N ALA A 90 -2.62 -4.97 -5.97
CA ALA A 90 -1.64 -5.97 -6.43
C ALA A 90 -2.01 -7.37 -5.93
N GLN A 91 -2.42 -7.52 -4.68
CA GLN A 91 -2.87 -8.80 -4.12
C GLN A 91 -4.15 -9.30 -4.79
N ALA A 92 -5.13 -8.42 -5.06
CA ALA A 92 -6.35 -8.77 -5.78
C ALA A 92 -6.04 -9.23 -7.21
N THR A 93 -5.13 -8.55 -7.90
CA THR A 93 -4.67 -8.91 -9.24
C THR A 93 -3.97 -10.26 -9.23
N ARG A 94 -3.09 -10.51 -8.26
CA ARG A 94 -2.44 -11.80 -8.07
C ARG A 94 -3.45 -12.93 -7.84
N LYS A 95 -4.45 -12.71 -6.98
CA LYS A 95 -5.50 -13.71 -6.71
C LYS A 95 -6.30 -14.05 -7.95
N ARG A 96 -6.61 -13.06 -8.80
CA ARG A 96 -7.36 -13.26 -10.07
C ARG A 96 -6.52 -13.98 -11.14
N ASN A 97 -5.22 -13.79 -11.14
CA ASN A 97 -4.31 -14.33 -12.15
C ASN A 97 -3.40 -15.45 -11.59
N LYS A 98 -3.95 -16.32 -10.75
CA LYS A 98 -3.17 -17.38 -10.07
C LYS A 98 -2.33 -18.23 -11.04
N GLY A 99 -2.88 -18.58 -12.21
CA GLY A 99 -2.17 -19.40 -13.20
C GLY A 99 -0.90 -18.73 -13.72
N LEU A 100 -0.95 -17.42 -13.97
CA LEU A 100 0.23 -16.65 -14.41
C LEU A 100 1.33 -16.67 -13.33
N PHE A 101 0.94 -16.41 -12.08
CA PHE A 101 1.91 -16.38 -10.97
C PHE A 101 2.47 -17.76 -10.63
N GLN A 102 1.68 -18.84 -10.82
CA GLN A 102 2.17 -20.21 -10.67
C GLN A 102 3.13 -20.63 -11.77
N ALA A 103 3.12 -19.97 -12.92
CA ALA A 103 4.06 -20.21 -14.01
C ALA A 103 5.44 -19.57 -13.77
N ILE A 104 5.56 -18.65 -12.80
CA ILE A 104 6.84 -18.05 -12.42
C ILE A 104 7.62 -19.05 -11.59
N ARG A 105 8.75 -19.54 -12.13
CA ARG A 105 9.56 -20.59 -11.53
C ARG A 105 10.86 -20.13 -10.91
N GLY A 106 11.18 -18.85 -11.01
CA GLY A 106 12.43 -18.36 -10.49
C GLY A 106 12.49 -16.85 -10.43
N ASP A 107 13.51 -16.36 -9.77
CA ASP A 107 13.90 -14.96 -9.71
C ASP A 107 15.36 -14.88 -10.19
N LEU A 108 15.61 -14.05 -11.20
CA LEU A 108 16.94 -13.91 -11.81
C LEU A 108 17.77 -12.79 -11.16
N GLN A 109 17.21 -12.05 -10.24
CA GLN A 109 17.88 -10.94 -9.59
C GLN A 109 17.75 -11.04 -8.07
N MET A 110 18.56 -11.91 -7.49
CA MET A 110 18.67 -12.07 -6.04
C MET A 110 20.04 -11.57 -5.57
N HIS A 111 20.04 -10.85 -4.46
CA HIS A 111 21.24 -10.31 -3.83
C HIS A 111 21.48 -10.97 -2.48
N THR A 112 22.72 -11.27 -2.19
CA THR A 112 23.14 -11.86 -0.91
C THR A 112 24.23 -11.00 -0.29
N VAL A 113 24.70 -11.36 0.91
CA VAL A 113 25.85 -10.72 1.57
C VAL A 113 27.14 -10.78 0.75
N TRP A 114 27.19 -11.56 -0.33
CA TRP A 114 28.31 -11.59 -1.29
C TRP A 114 28.26 -10.43 -2.30
N SER A 115 27.15 -9.69 -2.34
CA SER A 115 27.01 -8.46 -3.09
C SER A 115 26.48 -7.35 -2.15
N ASP A 116 25.38 -6.74 -2.44
CA ASP A 116 24.76 -5.65 -1.69
C ASP A 116 23.47 -6.08 -0.95
N GLY A 117 23.18 -7.38 -0.90
CA GLY A 117 22.08 -7.93 -0.12
C GLY A 117 22.42 -8.12 1.35
N SER A 118 21.42 -8.35 2.17
CA SER A 118 21.54 -8.54 3.62
C SER A 118 21.41 -10.00 4.07
N ALA A 119 20.89 -10.89 3.22
CA ALA A 119 20.69 -12.30 3.51
C ALA A 119 21.84 -13.16 2.99
N SER A 120 22.13 -14.26 3.67
CA SER A 120 23.08 -15.27 3.21
C SER A 120 22.57 -16.02 1.97
N ILE A 121 23.47 -16.70 1.27
CA ILE A 121 23.08 -17.57 0.14
C ILE A 121 22.06 -18.62 0.58
N GLN A 122 22.27 -19.22 1.76
CA GLN A 122 21.36 -20.24 2.28
C GLN A 122 19.98 -19.68 2.55
N GLU A 123 19.87 -18.55 3.25
CA GLU A 123 18.59 -17.90 3.53
C GLU A 123 17.85 -17.53 2.24
N MET A 124 18.55 -17.05 1.22
CA MET A 124 17.97 -16.74 -0.08
C MET A 124 17.49 -17.98 -0.81
N ALA A 125 18.25 -19.07 -0.77
CA ALA A 125 17.85 -20.36 -1.36
C ALA A 125 16.61 -20.95 -0.67
N GLU A 126 16.56 -20.91 0.66
CA GLU A 126 15.39 -21.35 1.44
C GLU A 126 14.16 -20.49 1.14
N ALA A 127 14.33 -19.17 1.03
CA ALA A 127 13.24 -18.26 0.66
C ALA A 127 12.72 -18.52 -0.77
N ALA A 128 13.60 -18.83 -1.71
CA ALA A 128 13.24 -19.22 -3.08
C ALA A 128 12.46 -20.55 -3.10
N ALA A 129 12.97 -21.56 -2.40
CA ALA A 129 12.30 -22.86 -2.29
C ALA A 129 10.91 -22.75 -1.66
N ASN A 130 10.77 -21.94 -0.60
CA ASN A 130 9.47 -21.67 0.05
C ASN A 130 8.47 -20.95 -0.86
N ARG A 131 8.92 -20.29 -1.90
CA ARG A 131 8.07 -19.69 -2.96
C ARG A 131 7.76 -20.67 -4.09
N GLY A 132 8.32 -21.87 -4.05
CA GLY A 132 8.16 -22.88 -5.10
C GLY A 132 9.02 -22.59 -6.34
N TYR A 133 10.10 -21.84 -6.19
CA TYR A 133 11.07 -21.63 -7.27
C TYR A 133 11.96 -22.88 -7.40
N SER A 134 12.31 -23.19 -8.63
CA SER A 134 13.10 -24.37 -8.99
C SER A 134 14.19 -24.05 -9.99
#